data_2f2f6b6f88d1abbfcc6e1def4e5cb5fe
#
_entry.id   2f2f6b6f88d1abbfcc6e1def4e5cb5fe
#
_cell.length_a   1.000
_cell.length_b   1.000
_cell.length_c   1.000
_cell.angle_alpha   90.00
_cell.angle_beta   90.00
_cell.angle_gamma   90.00
#
_symmetry.space_group_name_H-M   'P 1'
#
loop_
_entity.id
_entity.type
_entity.pdbx_description
1 polymer ?
#
loop_
_entity_poly.entity_id
_entity_poly.type
_entity_poly.pdbx_seq_one_letter_code
_entity_poly.pdbx_strand_id
1 'polypeptide(L)' 'MTLNDQNKVKAAGFTIIRKDDYPNPRIKISTKHSGGWKTYGVYETKAARDKAFKTLLESNKIISD' A
#
# COMPACT_ATOMS: atom_id res chain seq x y z
N MET A 1 2.32 10.97 -2.29
CA MET A 1 2.89 11.03 -3.65
C MET A 1 1.86 11.54 -4.64
N THR A 2 2.30 12.30 -5.62
CA THR A 2 1.44 12.63 -6.75
C THR A 2 1.26 11.41 -7.64
N LEU A 3 0.27 11.43 -8.51
CA LEU A 3 0.05 10.34 -9.47
C LEU A 3 1.29 10.13 -10.35
N ASN A 4 1.94 11.21 -10.73
CA ASN A 4 3.15 11.15 -11.54
C ASN A 4 4.28 10.42 -10.80
N ASP A 5 4.46 10.72 -9.52
CA ASP A 5 5.47 10.05 -8.69
C ASP A 5 5.14 8.58 -8.49
N GLN A 6 3.86 8.26 -8.27
CA GLN A 6 3.40 6.88 -8.15
C GLN A 6 3.75 6.09 -9.41
N ASN A 7 3.48 6.65 -10.57
CA ASN A 7 3.78 5.99 -11.84
C ASN A 7 5.28 5.76 -12.03
N LYS A 8 6.10 6.72 -11.62
CA LYS A 8 7.56 6.60 -11.72
C LYS A 8 8.10 5.48 -10.84
N VAL A 9 7.68 5.42 -9.59
CA VAL A 9 8.19 4.38 -8.67
C VAL A 9 7.67 3.00 -9.06
N LYS A 10 6.43 2.91 -9.54
CA LYS A 10 5.89 1.63 -10.03
C LYS A 10 6.65 1.16 -11.27
N ALA A 11 6.97 2.06 -12.17
CA ALA A 11 7.75 1.74 -13.37
C ALA A 11 9.16 1.25 -13.01
N ALA A 12 9.71 1.72 -11.89
CA ALA A 12 11.00 1.25 -11.38
C ALA A 12 10.92 -0.10 -10.66
N GLY A 13 9.74 -0.69 -10.55
CA GLY A 13 9.55 -2.00 -9.93
C GLY A 13 9.12 -1.97 -8.48
N PHE A 14 8.79 -0.81 -7.94
CA PHE A 14 8.32 -0.68 -6.56
C PHE A 14 6.81 -0.88 -6.46
N THR A 15 6.38 -1.36 -5.31
CA THR A 15 4.98 -1.47 -4.94
C THR A 15 4.68 -0.40 -3.90
N ILE A 16 3.57 0.30 -4.07
CA ILE A 16 3.15 1.36 -3.14
C ILE A 16 2.02 0.82 -2.29
N ILE A 17 2.09 1.06 -0.98
CA ILE A 17 1.03 0.73 -0.06
C ILE A 17 0.59 1.97 0.71
N ARG A 18 -0.67 1.99 1.11
CA ARG A 18 -1.20 3.04 1.97
C ARG A 18 -2.26 2.51 2.90
N LYS A 19 -2.50 3.24 3.99
CA LYS A 19 -3.52 2.90 4.97
C LYS A 19 -4.83 3.57 4.61
N ASP A 20 -5.93 2.86 4.84
CA ASP A 20 -7.27 3.38 4.66
C ASP A 20 -8.11 2.94 5.86
N ASP A 21 -8.94 3.84 6.37
CA ASP A 21 -9.70 3.59 7.59
C ASP A 21 -11.18 3.32 7.35
N TYR A 22 -11.68 3.65 6.17
CA TYR A 22 -13.11 3.57 5.91
C TYR A 22 -13.42 2.54 4.84
N PRO A 23 -14.47 1.72 5.01
CA PRO A 23 -15.33 1.57 6.21
C PRO A 23 -14.67 0.79 7.34
N ASN A 24 -13.57 0.08 7.09
CA ASN A 24 -12.80 -0.68 8.06
C ASN A 24 -11.33 -0.41 7.86
N PRO A 25 -10.50 -0.56 8.91
CA PRO A 25 -9.05 -0.45 8.75
C PRO A 25 -8.57 -1.44 7.69
N ARG A 26 -7.82 -0.95 6.72
CA ARG A 26 -7.35 -1.76 5.60
C ARG A 26 -6.05 -1.23 5.04
N ILE A 27 -5.41 -2.05 4.22
CA ILE A 27 -4.22 -1.65 3.45
C ILE A 27 -4.59 -1.70 1.98
N LYS A 28 -4.30 -0.63 1.28
CA LYS A 28 -4.44 -0.56 -0.18
C LYS A 28 -3.08 -0.72 -0.82
N ILE A 29 -3.06 -1.35 -1.97
CA ILE A 29 -1.82 -1.65 -2.69
C ILE A 29 -1.97 -1.22 -4.15
N SER A 30 -0.90 -0.69 -4.69
CA SER A 30 -0.84 -0.33 -6.11
C SER A 30 0.47 -0.81 -6.69
N THR A 31 0.39 -1.58 -7.76
CA THR A 31 1.57 -2.10 -8.46
C THR A 31 1.50 -1.74 -9.93
N LYS A 32 2.61 -1.95 -10.62
CA LYS A 32 2.71 -1.78 -12.07
C LYS A 32 1.62 -2.59 -12.81
N HIS A 33 1.23 -3.72 -12.26
CA HIS A 33 0.30 -4.65 -12.90
C HIS A 33 -1.14 -4.56 -12.37
N SER A 34 -1.37 -3.78 -11.32
CA SER A 34 -2.70 -3.72 -10.69
C SER A 34 -3.69 -2.80 -11.39
N GLY A 35 -3.21 -1.87 -12.21
CA GLY A 35 -4.06 -0.91 -12.87
C GLY A 35 -4.69 0.12 -11.93
N GLY A 36 -4.12 0.34 -10.76
CA GLY A 36 -4.59 1.28 -9.75
C GLY A 36 -4.55 0.68 -8.35
N TRP A 37 -5.30 1.30 -7.44
CA TRP A 37 -5.33 0.87 -6.05
C TRP A 37 -6.30 -0.30 -5.85
N LYS A 38 -5.83 -1.32 -5.14
CA LYS A 38 -6.65 -2.49 -4.78
C LYS A 38 -6.51 -2.74 -3.29
N THR A 39 -7.50 -3.40 -2.69
CA THR A 39 -7.44 -3.77 -1.29
C THR A 39 -6.50 -4.96 -1.12
N TYR A 40 -5.46 -4.78 -0.31
CA TYR A 40 -4.53 -5.84 0.04
C TYR A 40 -5.09 -6.70 1.17
N GLY A 41 -5.61 -6.05 2.21
CA GLY A 41 -6.17 -6.75 3.36
C GLY A 41 -7.07 -5.84 4.18
N VAL A 42 -8.02 -6.46 4.89
CA VAL A 42 -8.93 -5.78 5.81
C VAL A 42 -8.67 -6.31 7.21
N TYR A 43 -8.65 -5.43 8.19
CA TYR A 43 -8.28 -5.76 9.57
C TYR A 43 -9.38 -5.32 10.53
N GLU A 44 -9.47 -5.98 11.68
CA GLU A 44 -10.49 -5.67 12.67
C GLU A 44 -10.17 -4.40 13.46
N THR A 45 -8.88 -4.08 13.62
CA THR A 45 -8.46 -2.90 14.36
C THR A 45 -7.38 -2.16 13.60
N LYS A 46 -7.24 -0.86 13.92
CA LYS A 46 -6.16 -0.04 13.37
C LYS A 46 -4.79 -0.55 13.81
N ALA A 47 -4.69 -1.05 15.05
CA ALA A 47 -3.44 -1.56 15.57
C ALA A 47 -2.96 -2.78 14.78
N ALA A 48 -3.85 -3.72 14.49
CA ALA A 48 -3.52 -4.89 13.67
C ALA A 48 -3.11 -4.49 12.26
N ARG A 49 -3.86 -3.54 11.65
CA ARG A 49 -3.54 -3.02 10.32
C ARG A 49 -2.16 -2.35 10.33
N ASP A 50 -1.87 -1.52 11.32
CA ASP A 50 -0.60 -0.79 11.39
C ASP A 50 0.58 -1.73 11.55
N LYS A 51 0.42 -2.81 12.32
CA LYS A 51 1.45 -3.83 12.47
C LYS A 51 1.74 -4.54 11.14
N ALA A 52 0.70 -4.89 10.40
CA ALA A 52 0.85 -5.52 9.09
C ALA A 52 1.49 -4.56 8.09
N PHE A 53 1.11 -3.29 8.13
CA PHE A 53 1.67 -2.25 7.27
C PHE A 53 3.18 -2.11 7.50
N LYS A 54 3.58 -2.05 8.77
CA LYS A 54 5.00 -1.95 9.12
C LYS A 54 5.79 -3.17 8.62
N THR A 55 5.22 -4.36 8.75
CA THR A 55 5.84 -5.59 8.27
C THR A 55 6.04 -5.56 6.76
N LEU A 56 5.04 -5.06 6.02
CA LEU A 56 5.16 -4.93 4.57
C LEU A 56 6.28 -3.96 4.17
N LEU A 57 6.46 -2.89 4.93
CA LEU A 57 7.50 -1.89 4.64
C LEU A 57 8.92 -2.41 4.87
N GLU A 58 9.08 -3.55 5.50
CA GLU A 58 10.39 -4.18 5.67
C GLU A 58 10.91 -4.78 4.36
N SER A 59 10.05 -4.96 3.37
CA SER A 59 10.46 -5.43 2.05
C SER A 59 11.15 -4.31 1.26
N ASN A 60 12.20 -4.68 0.54
CA ASN A 60 13.00 -3.72 -0.24
C ASN A 60 12.21 -3.06 -1.38
N LYS A 61 11.15 -3.68 -1.85
CA LYS A 61 10.39 -3.22 -3.01
C LYS A 61 9.04 -2.62 -2.65
N ILE A 62 8.73 -2.48 -1.38
CA ILE A 62 7.47 -1.90 -0.92
C ILE A 62 7.74 -0.58 -0.21
N ILE A 63 7.04 0.45 -0.64
CA ILE A 63 7.18 1.79 -0.05
C ILE A 63 5.81 2.33 0.33
N SER A 64 5.81 3.25 1.27
CA SER A 64 4.60 3.93 1.72
C SER A 64 4.26 5.09 0.80
N ASP A 65 2.97 5.22 0.50
CA ASP A 65 2.45 6.36 -0.25
C ASP A 65 2.57 7.65 0.57
#